data_ef0018e977961dc73a9c19d6068e8d27
#
_entry.id   ef0018e977961dc73a9c19d6068e8d27
#
_cell.length_a   1.000
_cell.length_b   1.000
_cell.length_c   1.000
_cell.angle_alpha   90.00
_cell.angle_beta   90.00
_cell.angle_gamma   90.00
#
_symmetry.space_group_name_H-M   'P 1'
#
loop_
_entity.id
_entity.type
_entity.pdbx_description
1 polymer ?
#
loop_
_entity_poly.entity_id
_entity_poly.type
_entity_poly.pdbx_seq_one_letter_code
_entity_poly.pdbx_strand_id
1 'polypeptide(L)'
;MSGARLSLARAGSGAGFTLLELLVAIAVAALLLTAVPPLLSRGLDTMQYRTAIRELVAGLKGARRAAMETGRSVAFTVDTAAHRFGVDPELEGRIPAKLQVQLTVAETEIEDSDRGAIRFYPDGSATGGSIQLLRPAGGGVRLRVDWLLGRISQEPPEPR
;
A
#
# COMPACT_ATOMS: atom_id res chain seq x y z
N MET A 1 -23.53 83.23 10.12
CA MET A 1 -22.62 82.74 9.07
C MET A 1 -22.56 81.22 9.15
N SER A 2 -23.27 80.61 8.24
CA SER A 2 -23.62 79.23 8.25
C SER A 2 -22.66 78.43 7.36
N GLY A 3 -21.91 77.48 7.92
CA GLY A 3 -20.99 76.60 7.17
C GLY A 3 -21.60 75.21 6.97
N ALA A 4 -22.14 74.99 5.77
CA ALA A 4 -22.66 73.70 5.39
C ALA A 4 -21.48 72.71 5.07
N ARG A 5 -21.37 71.62 5.79
CA ARG A 5 -20.49 70.51 5.46
C ARG A 5 -21.24 69.56 4.55
N LEU A 6 -20.82 69.47 3.29
CA LEU A 6 -21.25 68.46 2.35
C LEU A 6 -20.54 67.13 2.74
N SER A 7 -21.34 66.15 3.18
CA SER A 7 -20.91 64.77 3.32
C SER A 7 -20.99 64.08 1.96
N LEU A 8 -19.85 63.75 1.35
CA LEU A 8 -19.79 62.92 0.15
C LEU A 8 -20.04 61.46 0.61
N ALA A 9 -21.20 60.99 0.36
CA ALA A 9 -21.53 59.57 0.45
C ALA A 9 -20.78 58.83 -0.71
N ARG A 10 -19.79 58.05 -0.35
CA ARG A 10 -19.05 57.16 -1.29
C ARG A 10 -19.99 56.01 -1.63
N ALA A 11 -20.62 56.07 -2.81
CA ALA A 11 -21.38 54.96 -3.36
C ALA A 11 -20.44 53.81 -3.65
N GLY A 12 -20.52 52.76 -2.84
CA GLY A 12 -19.83 51.49 -3.12
C GLY A 12 -20.44 50.90 -4.39
N SER A 13 -19.67 50.85 -5.47
CA SER A 13 -20.03 50.11 -6.69
C SER A 13 -20.07 48.63 -6.37
N GLY A 14 -21.24 48.07 -6.11
CA GLY A 14 -21.48 46.63 -6.09
C GLY A 14 -21.26 46.10 -7.50
N ALA A 15 -20.07 45.59 -7.76
CA ALA A 15 -19.80 44.84 -8.99
C ALA A 15 -20.66 43.58 -8.97
N GLY A 16 -21.77 43.54 -9.67
CA GLY A 16 -22.60 42.37 -9.87
C GLY A 16 -21.84 41.40 -10.80
N PHE A 17 -21.81 40.12 -10.45
CA PHE A 17 -21.27 39.10 -11.32
C PHE A 17 -22.01 39.04 -12.65
N THR A 18 -21.26 38.98 -13.75
CA THR A 18 -21.88 38.78 -15.06
C THR A 18 -22.22 37.31 -15.26
N LEU A 19 -23.26 37.05 -16.05
CA LEU A 19 -23.66 35.67 -16.40
C LEU A 19 -22.55 34.92 -17.08
N LEU A 20 -21.73 35.63 -17.89
CA LEU A 20 -20.53 35.06 -18.55
C LEU A 20 -19.48 34.65 -17.52
N GLU A 21 -19.21 35.46 -16.51
CA GLU A 21 -18.22 35.16 -15.46
C GLU A 21 -18.61 33.93 -14.64
N LEU A 22 -19.92 33.80 -14.31
CA LEU A 22 -20.43 32.61 -13.65
C LEU A 22 -20.24 31.35 -14.53
N LEU A 23 -20.50 31.46 -15.83
CA LEU A 23 -20.38 30.36 -16.78
C LEU A 23 -18.93 29.92 -16.91
N VAL A 24 -18.00 30.86 -17.01
CA VAL A 24 -16.54 30.57 -17.03
C VAL A 24 -16.08 29.97 -15.71
N ALA A 25 -16.55 30.50 -14.58
CA ALA A 25 -16.19 29.93 -13.26
C ALA A 25 -16.64 28.49 -13.11
N ILE A 26 -17.87 28.16 -13.53
CA ILE A 26 -18.38 26.78 -13.51
C ILE A 26 -17.60 25.88 -14.47
N ALA A 27 -17.25 26.36 -15.68
CA ALA A 27 -16.46 25.60 -16.64
C ALA A 27 -15.06 25.28 -16.10
N VAL A 28 -14.38 26.24 -15.46
CA VAL A 28 -13.08 26.06 -14.83
C VAL A 28 -13.19 25.09 -13.63
N ALA A 29 -14.24 25.26 -12.79
CA ALA A 29 -14.48 24.36 -11.67
C ALA A 29 -14.70 22.91 -12.13
N ALA A 30 -15.50 22.70 -13.18
CA ALA A 30 -15.73 21.39 -13.78
C ALA A 30 -14.44 20.77 -14.31
N LEU A 31 -13.59 21.57 -14.97
CA LEU A 31 -12.27 21.13 -15.47
C LEU A 31 -11.35 20.68 -14.32
N LEU A 32 -11.30 21.43 -13.24
CA LEU A 32 -10.51 21.10 -12.06
C LEU A 32 -11.00 19.83 -11.37
N LEU A 33 -12.32 19.63 -11.27
CA LEU A 33 -12.92 18.43 -10.68
C LEU A 33 -12.58 17.14 -11.45
N THR A 34 -12.32 17.21 -12.74
CA THR A 34 -11.91 16.02 -13.53
C THR A 34 -10.43 15.64 -13.31
N ALA A 35 -9.59 16.59 -12.93
CA ALA A 35 -8.14 16.35 -12.73
C ALA A 35 -7.79 15.79 -11.34
N VAL A 36 -8.61 16.02 -10.33
CA VAL A 36 -8.33 15.64 -8.92
C VAL A 36 -8.35 14.13 -8.67
N PRO A 37 -9.32 13.32 -9.15
CA PRO A 37 -9.40 11.90 -8.83
C PRO A 37 -8.15 11.08 -9.20
N PRO A 38 -7.53 11.23 -10.38
CA PRO A 38 -6.36 10.42 -10.74
C PRO A 38 -5.10 10.75 -9.93
N LEU A 39 -4.99 11.94 -9.37
CA LEU A 39 -3.85 12.33 -8.53
C LEU A 39 -3.95 11.70 -7.13
N LEU A 40 -5.15 11.66 -6.56
CA LEU A 40 -5.40 11.05 -5.25
C LEU A 40 -5.24 9.53 -5.28
N SER A 41 -5.72 8.85 -6.32
CA SER A 41 -5.62 7.39 -6.42
C SER A 41 -4.16 6.91 -6.48
N ARG A 42 -3.28 7.59 -7.20
CA ARG A 42 -1.85 7.25 -7.27
C ARG A 42 -1.14 7.36 -5.92
N GLY A 43 -1.50 8.36 -5.12
CA GLY A 43 -0.97 8.55 -3.77
C GLY A 43 -1.39 7.41 -2.83
N LEU A 44 -2.67 7.07 -2.84
CA LEU A 44 -3.24 5.99 -2.02
C LEU A 44 -2.65 4.62 -2.40
N ASP A 45 -2.52 4.32 -3.69
CA ASP A 45 -1.94 3.06 -4.16
C ASP A 45 -0.48 2.90 -3.69
N THR A 46 0.30 3.98 -3.68
CA THR A 46 1.67 3.97 -3.18
C THR A 46 1.73 3.75 -1.66
N MET A 47 0.83 4.36 -0.91
CA MET A 47 0.75 4.16 0.54
C MET A 47 0.35 2.72 0.88
N GLN A 48 -0.68 2.18 0.24
CA GLN A 48 -1.13 0.80 0.43
C GLN A 48 -0.03 -0.21 0.10
N TYR A 49 0.71 -0.01 -1.00
CA TYR A 49 1.85 -0.83 -1.37
C TYR A 49 2.94 -0.84 -0.29
N ARG A 50 3.34 0.34 0.21
CA ARG A 50 4.34 0.44 1.26
C ARG A 50 3.88 -0.18 2.58
N THR A 51 2.61 -0.04 2.92
CA THR A 51 2.02 -0.63 4.11
C THR A 51 2.04 -2.15 4.01
N ALA A 52 1.60 -2.73 2.90
CA ALA A 52 1.63 -4.18 2.68
C ALA A 52 3.05 -4.76 2.81
N ILE A 53 4.07 -4.09 2.27
CA ILE A 53 5.47 -4.52 2.44
C ILE A 53 5.88 -4.51 3.91
N ARG A 54 5.57 -3.45 4.64
CA ARG A 54 5.93 -3.34 6.07
C ARG A 54 5.25 -4.42 6.90
N GLU A 55 3.98 -4.68 6.65
CA GLU A 55 3.20 -5.71 7.34
C GLU A 55 3.74 -7.11 7.03
N LEU A 56 4.05 -7.42 5.77
CA LEU A 56 4.68 -8.69 5.40
C LEU A 56 6.03 -8.88 6.09
N VAL A 57 6.90 -7.87 6.06
CA VAL A 57 8.21 -7.93 6.74
C VAL A 57 8.04 -8.07 8.25
N ALA A 58 7.09 -7.36 8.84
CA ALA A 58 6.79 -7.46 10.27
C ALA A 58 6.28 -8.85 10.64
N GLY A 59 5.36 -9.41 9.84
CA GLY A 59 4.82 -10.75 10.01
C GLY A 59 5.89 -11.85 9.90
N LEU A 60 6.75 -11.78 8.87
CA LEU A 60 7.88 -12.70 8.71
C LEU A 60 8.85 -12.65 9.90
N LYS A 61 9.20 -11.44 10.36
CA LYS A 61 10.05 -11.27 11.55
C LYS A 61 9.35 -11.74 12.83
N GLY A 62 8.04 -11.53 12.94
CA GLY A 62 7.22 -12.02 14.04
C GLY A 62 7.20 -13.54 14.10
N ALA A 63 6.95 -14.21 12.96
CA ALA A 63 6.96 -15.67 12.86
C ALA A 63 8.32 -16.26 13.25
N ARG A 64 9.43 -15.66 12.76
CA ARG A 64 10.79 -16.08 13.15
C ARG A 64 11.01 -15.94 14.64
N ARG A 65 10.64 -14.81 15.23
CA ARG A 65 10.76 -14.56 16.66
C ARG A 65 9.94 -15.56 17.47
N ALA A 66 8.68 -15.79 17.09
CA ALA A 66 7.79 -16.75 17.76
C ALA A 66 8.39 -18.16 17.72
N ALA A 67 9.00 -18.60 16.60
CA ALA A 67 9.68 -19.89 16.53
C ALA A 67 10.83 -20.00 17.53
N MET A 68 11.67 -18.97 17.63
CA MET A 68 12.80 -18.94 18.56
C MET A 68 12.36 -18.88 20.04
N GLU A 69 11.31 -18.11 20.35
CA GLU A 69 10.79 -17.95 21.71
C GLU A 69 10.02 -19.18 22.22
N THR A 70 9.24 -19.80 21.32
CA THR A 70 8.41 -20.96 21.71
C THR A 70 9.14 -22.31 21.61
N GLY A 71 10.30 -22.36 20.95
CA GLY A 71 11.02 -23.60 20.68
C GLY A 71 10.29 -24.52 19.70
N ARG A 72 9.34 -23.99 18.92
CA ARG A 72 8.55 -24.75 17.94
C ARG A 72 8.65 -24.09 16.56
N SER A 73 8.54 -24.89 15.50
CA SER A 73 8.48 -24.33 14.15
C SER A 73 7.18 -23.53 13.95
N VAL A 74 7.30 -22.40 13.25
CA VAL A 74 6.18 -21.50 12.94
C VAL A 74 6.12 -21.29 11.43
N ALA A 75 4.96 -21.56 10.82
CA ALA A 75 4.72 -21.35 9.39
C ALA A 75 4.11 -19.96 9.17
N PHE A 76 4.75 -19.20 8.29
CA PHE A 76 4.19 -17.95 7.75
C PHE A 76 3.61 -18.24 6.38
N THR A 77 2.30 -18.28 6.29
CA THR A 77 1.55 -18.67 5.11
C THR A 77 1.11 -17.46 4.29
N VAL A 78 1.19 -17.59 2.98
CA VAL A 78 0.68 -16.61 2.01
C VAL A 78 -0.28 -17.31 1.08
N ASP A 79 -1.50 -16.77 1.00
CA ASP A 79 -2.53 -17.15 0.05
C ASP A 79 -2.57 -16.09 -1.05
N THR A 80 -2.11 -16.46 -2.24
CA THR A 80 -1.99 -15.55 -3.38
C THR A 80 -3.33 -15.29 -4.06
N ALA A 81 -4.27 -16.23 -4.01
CA ALA A 81 -5.62 -16.08 -4.55
C ALA A 81 -6.51 -15.23 -3.63
N ALA A 82 -6.49 -15.50 -2.32
CA ALA A 82 -7.24 -14.72 -1.34
C ALA A 82 -6.58 -13.38 -0.99
N HIS A 83 -5.35 -13.12 -1.44
CA HIS A 83 -4.54 -11.94 -1.08
C HIS A 83 -4.41 -11.77 0.43
N ARG A 84 -4.13 -12.86 1.15
CA ARG A 84 -3.98 -12.89 2.61
C ARG A 84 -2.64 -13.50 3.01
N PHE A 85 -2.19 -13.14 4.21
CA PHE A 85 -0.99 -13.71 4.80
C PHE A 85 -1.06 -13.68 6.33
N GLY A 86 -0.28 -14.51 6.98
CA GLY A 86 -0.20 -14.55 8.44
C GLY A 86 0.50 -15.80 8.94
N VAL A 87 0.49 -15.97 10.26
CA VAL A 87 0.93 -17.21 10.91
C VAL A 87 -0.23 -18.18 10.90
N ASP A 88 0.01 -19.39 10.38
CA ASP A 88 -1.02 -20.44 10.30
C ASP A 88 -1.56 -20.81 11.70
N PRO A 89 -2.91 -20.99 11.88
CA PRO A 89 -3.98 -20.94 10.85
C PRO A 89 -4.58 -19.54 10.59
N GLU A 90 -4.14 -18.50 11.30
CA GLU A 90 -4.74 -17.16 11.24
C GLU A 90 -4.04 -16.26 10.22
N LEU A 91 -4.67 -16.09 9.04
CA LEU A 91 -4.19 -15.17 8.00
C LEU A 91 -4.85 -13.79 8.16
N GLU A 92 -4.38 -13.00 9.11
CA GLU A 92 -4.97 -11.68 9.42
C GLU A 92 -4.55 -10.59 8.43
N GLY A 93 -3.31 -10.69 7.89
CA GLY A 93 -2.77 -9.71 6.97
C GLY A 93 -3.45 -9.73 5.61
N ARG A 94 -3.50 -8.57 4.95
CA ARG A 94 -4.11 -8.41 3.63
C ARG A 94 -3.15 -7.74 2.65
N ILE A 95 -3.12 -8.27 1.45
CA ILE A 95 -2.41 -7.66 0.32
C ILE A 95 -3.44 -6.94 -0.54
N PRO A 96 -3.24 -5.66 -0.90
CA PRO A 96 -4.14 -4.96 -1.81
C PRO A 96 -4.37 -5.73 -3.12
N ALA A 97 -5.63 -5.93 -3.50
CA ALA A 97 -6.01 -6.73 -4.68
C ALA A 97 -5.43 -6.22 -6.01
N LYS A 98 -5.02 -4.95 -6.06
CA LYS A 98 -4.34 -4.36 -7.24
C LYS A 98 -2.90 -4.86 -7.41
N LEU A 99 -2.28 -5.42 -6.37
CA LEU A 99 -0.91 -5.92 -6.42
C LEU A 99 -0.91 -7.37 -6.91
N GLN A 100 0.00 -7.69 -7.82
CA GLN A 100 0.23 -9.06 -8.21
C GLN A 100 1.21 -9.68 -7.21
N VAL A 101 0.84 -10.84 -6.69
CA VAL A 101 1.64 -11.59 -5.71
C VAL A 101 2.22 -12.81 -6.39
N GLN A 102 3.52 -13.04 -6.22
CA GLN A 102 4.19 -14.27 -6.66
C GLN A 102 4.92 -14.84 -5.44
N LEU A 103 4.69 -16.11 -5.19
CA LEU A 103 5.29 -16.84 -4.08
C LEU A 103 6.23 -17.91 -4.62
N THR A 104 7.43 -17.99 -4.07
CA THR A 104 8.39 -19.06 -4.34
C THR A 104 8.79 -19.64 -3.00
N VAL A 105 8.44 -20.90 -2.75
CA VAL A 105 8.75 -21.64 -1.53
C VAL A 105 9.25 -23.03 -1.88
N ALA A 106 9.77 -23.77 -0.91
CA ALA A 106 10.12 -25.18 -1.08
C ALA A 106 8.87 -26.01 -1.41
N GLU A 107 9.00 -27.04 -2.23
CA GLU A 107 7.87 -27.90 -2.62
C GLU A 107 7.15 -28.53 -1.42
N THR A 108 7.86 -28.82 -0.34
CA THR A 108 7.31 -29.35 0.91
C THR A 108 6.42 -28.35 1.69
N GLU A 109 6.47 -27.09 1.35
CA GLU A 109 5.71 -26.01 1.98
C GLU A 109 4.59 -25.45 1.06
N ILE A 110 4.34 -26.12 -0.07
CA ILE A 110 3.20 -25.85 -0.94
C ILE A 110 1.99 -26.61 -0.41
N GLU A 111 0.99 -25.89 0.07
CA GLU A 111 -0.25 -26.51 0.55
C GLU A 111 -1.25 -26.69 -0.60
N ASP A 112 -1.28 -25.71 -1.52
CA ASP A 112 -2.15 -25.69 -2.69
C ASP A 112 -1.50 -24.86 -3.81
N SER A 113 -2.09 -24.84 -5.02
CA SER A 113 -1.57 -24.06 -6.16
C SER A 113 -1.34 -22.57 -5.86
N ASP A 114 -2.13 -22.02 -4.94
CA ASP A 114 -2.14 -20.60 -4.62
C ASP A 114 -1.76 -20.31 -3.16
N ARG A 115 -1.43 -21.36 -2.39
CA ARG A 115 -1.11 -21.24 -0.97
C ARG A 115 0.20 -21.96 -0.65
N GLY A 116 1.12 -21.23 -0.01
CA GLY A 116 2.38 -21.79 0.45
C GLY A 116 2.92 -21.07 1.67
N ALA A 117 3.86 -21.70 2.35
CA ALA A 117 4.38 -21.21 3.60
C ALA A 117 5.91 -21.04 3.56
N ILE A 118 6.42 -20.16 4.40
CA ILE A 118 7.82 -20.10 4.80
C ILE A 118 7.87 -20.48 6.27
N ARG A 119 8.47 -21.64 6.55
CA ARG A 119 8.57 -22.16 7.92
C ARG A 119 9.85 -21.69 8.58
N PHE A 120 9.72 -21.14 9.77
CA PHE A 120 10.83 -20.76 10.63
C PHE A 120 11.03 -21.81 11.72
N TYR A 121 12.29 -22.07 12.06
CA TYR A 121 12.69 -23.05 13.06
C TYR A 121 13.19 -22.39 14.34
N PRO A 122 13.23 -23.16 15.47
CA PRO A 122 13.68 -22.62 16.76
C PRO A 122 15.10 -22.08 16.80
N ASP A 123 15.98 -22.60 15.93
CA ASP A 123 17.35 -22.10 15.77
C ASP A 123 17.46 -20.81 14.97
N GLY A 124 16.31 -20.30 14.50
CA GLY A 124 16.22 -19.08 13.70
C GLY A 124 16.46 -19.26 12.22
N SER A 125 16.72 -20.48 11.73
CA SER A 125 16.75 -20.83 10.32
C SER A 125 15.32 -20.87 9.72
N ALA A 126 15.21 -21.09 8.42
CA ALA A 126 13.93 -21.20 7.73
C ALA A 126 14.00 -22.18 6.56
N THR A 127 12.84 -22.57 5.99
CA THR A 127 12.81 -23.31 4.71
C THR A 127 13.30 -22.47 3.54
N GLY A 128 13.37 -21.15 3.72
CA GLY A 128 13.71 -20.22 2.67
C GLY A 128 12.54 -19.94 1.73
N GLY A 129 12.74 -18.99 0.83
CA GLY A 129 11.74 -18.62 -0.15
C GLY A 129 11.69 -17.13 -0.45
N SER A 130 10.76 -16.73 -1.30
CA SER A 130 10.55 -15.31 -1.59
C SER A 130 9.09 -14.97 -1.91
N ILE A 131 8.70 -13.77 -1.55
CA ILE A 131 7.39 -13.17 -1.83
C ILE A 131 7.65 -11.94 -2.70
N GLN A 132 7.13 -11.93 -3.93
CA GLN A 132 7.21 -10.76 -4.81
C GLN A 132 5.88 -10.03 -4.82
N LEU A 133 5.94 -8.72 -4.65
CA LEU A 133 4.81 -7.81 -4.82
C LEU A 133 5.07 -6.90 -6.02
N LEU A 134 4.27 -7.05 -7.07
CA LEU A 134 4.39 -6.29 -8.30
C LEU A 134 3.24 -5.28 -8.42
N ARG A 135 3.57 -4.06 -8.84
CA ARG A 135 2.58 -2.99 -9.05
C ARG A 135 2.06 -3.01 -10.49
N PRO A 136 0.79 -2.65 -10.74
CA PRO A 136 0.24 -2.57 -12.10
C PRO A 136 1.00 -1.60 -13.00
N ALA A 137 1.50 -0.49 -12.43
CA ALA A 137 2.27 0.53 -13.14
C ALA A 137 3.75 0.14 -13.38
N GLY A 138 4.13 -1.10 -13.08
CA GLY A 138 5.50 -1.59 -13.17
C GLY A 138 6.30 -1.40 -11.89
N GLY A 139 7.38 -2.19 -11.78
CA GLY A 139 8.21 -2.28 -10.58
C GLY A 139 7.55 -3.03 -9.43
N GLY A 140 8.32 -3.28 -8.41
CA GLY A 140 7.86 -4.07 -7.26
C GLY A 140 8.98 -4.25 -6.24
N VAL A 141 8.78 -5.20 -5.34
CA VAL A 141 9.77 -5.65 -4.36
C VAL A 141 9.70 -7.16 -4.24
N ARG A 142 10.84 -7.78 -4.05
CA ARG A 142 11.00 -9.16 -3.64
C ARG A 142 11.45 -9.20 -2.19
N LEU A 143 10.69 -9.86 -1.35
CA LEU A 143 11.05 -10.18 0.02
C LEU A 143 11.66 -11.58 0.00
N ARG A 144 12.97 -11.68 0.18
CA ARG A 144 13.69 -12.95 0.22
C ARG A 144 13.95 -13.35 1.66
N VAL A 145 13.68 -14.60 1.98
CA VAL A 145 14.02 -15.22 3.26
C VAL A 145 15.15 -16.20 3.03
N ASP A 146 16.27 -15.95 3.69
CA ASP A 146 17.45 -16.85 3.65
C ASP A 146 17.17 -18.10 4.47
N TRP A 147 17.48 -19.26 3.90
CA TRP A 147 17.19 -20.54 4.53
C TRP A 147 18.06 -20.82 5.76
N LEU A 148 19.32 -20.39 5.75
CA LEU A 148 20.26 -20.71 6.81
C LEU A 148 20.09 -19.80 8.03
N LEU A 149 19.94 -18.49 7.78
CA LEU A 149 19.89 -17.47 8.83
C LEU A 149 18.47 -16.97 9.11
N GLY A 150 17.47 -17.35 8.33
CA GLY A 150 16.11 -16.81 8.39
C GLY A 150 16.06 -15.28 8.21
N ARG A 151 17.09 -14.70 7.54
CA ARG A 151 17.18 -13.26 7.31
C ARG A 151 16.20 -12.84 6.23
N ILE A 152 15.45 -11.79 6.48
CA ILE A 152 14.56 -11.19 5.51
C ILE A 152 15.26 -10.00 4.84
N SER A 153 15.43 -10.05 3.52
CA SER A 153 16.00 -8.98 2.69
C SER A 153 14.95 -8.47 1.70
N GLN A 154 15.09 -7.19 1.32
CA GLN A 154 14.29 -6.58 0.26
C GLN A 154 15.18 -6.37 -0.95
N GLU A 155 14.77 -6.92 -2.07
CA GLU A 155 15.50 -6.92 -3.32
C GLU A 155 14.61 -6.37 -4.45
N PRO A 156 15.18 -5.91 -5.57
CA PRO A 156 14.40 -5.65 -6.78
C PRO A 156 13.64 -6.93 -7.20
N PRO A 157 12.47 -6.79 -7.84
CA PRO A 157 11.74 -7.95 -8.34
C PRO A 157 12.56 -8.66 -9.41
N GLU A 158 12.42 -9.98 -9.51
CA GLU A 158 13.01 -10.72 -10.62
C GLU A 158 12.37 -10.30 -11.95
N PRO A 159 13.16 -10.09 -13.01
CA PRO A 159 12.60 -9.90 -14.34
C PRO A 159 11.84 -11.17 -14.77
N ARG A 160 10.71 -10.95 -15.46
CA ARG A 160 9.92 -12.03 -16.07
C ARG A 160 10.65 -12.64 -17.25
#